data_0e0ba456308e7a1f37004fe79cd0df83
#
_entry.id   0e0ba456308e7a1f37004fe79cd0df83
#
_cell.length_a   1.000
_cell.length_b   1.000
_cell.length_c   1.000
_cell.angle_alpha   90.00
_cell.angle_beta   90.00
_cell.angle_gamma   90.00
#
_symmetry.space_group_name_H-M   'P 1'
#
loop_
_entity.id
_entity.type
_entity.pdbx_description
1 polymer ?
#
loop_
_entity_poly.entity_id
_entity_poly.type
_entity_poly.pdbx_seq_one_letter_code
_entity_poly.pdbx_strand_id
1 'polypeptide(L)'
;RLSGDEAQAEVHSPPYVGGLHEAHCGVLHPAKLARGLARVVNRSGAEVFERSDVAAIEEVAGRIRITTPRGTVDADQVVLATNAWASETEWFRHKVVPLYTYIAMTEPLSAEQWDAMGWDSHCGVEDKRNYVHYYRRTLDGRILWGGSDGIIHHRGRIAPRHDRNGRILAHLTSTFHRTFPQ
;
A
#
# COMPACT_ATOMS: atom_id res chain seq x y z
N ARG A 1 -8.51 21.79 11.03
CA ARG A 1 -8.41 20.99 12.26
C ARG A 1 -9.82 20.63 12.72
N LEU A 2 -9.95 19.48 13.35
CA LEU A 2 -11.17 19.02 13.98
C LEU A 2 -10.97 18.99 15.51
N SER A 3 -11.95 19.47 16.25
CA SER A 3 -12.07 19.24 17.69
C SER A 3 -12.34 17.75 17.98
N GLY A 4 -12.40 17.37 19.27
CA GLY A 4 -12.79 16.02 19.67
C GLY A 4 -14.19 15.65 19.17
N ASP A 5 -15.15 16.54 19.39
CA ASP A 5 -16.55 16.33 18.99
C ASP A 5 -16.70 16.22 17.46
N GLU A 6 -16.00 17.07 16.71
CA GLU A 6 -15.99 17.00 15.25
C GLU A 6 -15.33 15.71 14.72
N ALA A 7 -14.26 15.24 15.37
CA ALA A 7 -13.62 13.98 15.00
C ALA A 7 -14.53 12.78 15.32
N GLN A 8 -15.26 12.82 16.43
CA GLN A 8 -16.25 11.79 16.79
C GLN A 8 -17.47 11.81 15.86
N ALA A 9 -17.87 12.98 15.37
CA ALA A 9 -18.95 13.10 14.39
C ALA A 9 -18.53 12.54 13.00
N GLU A 10 -17.24 12.56 12.68
CA GLU A 10 -16.71 11.98 11.44
C GLU A 10 -16.57 10.46 11.52
N VAL A 11 -16.06 9.95 12.64
CA VAL A 11 -15.92 8.52 12.94
C VAL A 11 -16.03 8.30 14.45
N HIS A 12 -17.03 7.56 14.88
CA HIS A 12 -17.22 7.21 16.29
C HIS A 12 -16.13 6.23 16.76
N SER A 13 -15.10 6.75 17.37
CA SER A 13 -13.98 5.95 17.85
C SER A 13 -13.42 6.52 19.17
N PRO A 14 -13.49 5.77 20.29
CA PRO A 14 -13.08 6.29 21.62
C PRO A 14 -11.68 6.89 21.68
N PRO A 15 -10.67 6.39 20.95
CA PRO A 15 -9.33 6.98 20.94
C PRO A 15 -9.22 8.37 20.31
N TYR A 16 -10.22 8.82 19.55
CA TYR A 16 -10.10 10.08 18.81
C TYR A 16 -10.52 11.28 19.65
N VAL A 17 -9.55 12.13 19.92
CA VAL A 17 -9.67 13.36 20.71
C VAL A 17 -9.56 14.62 19.85
N GLY A 18 -9.47 14.47 18.55
CA GLY A 18 -9.36 15.53 17.54
C GLY A 18 -8.74 15.01 16.25
N GLY A 19 -8.66 15.84 15.23
CA GLY A 19 -8.15 15.46 13.94
C GLY A 19 -7.71 16.60 13.03
N LEU A 20 -7.22 16.22 11.86
CA LEU A 20 -7.00 17.11 10.74
C LEU A 20 -7.74 16.54 9.52
N HIS A 21 -8.65 17.31 8.97
CA HIS A 21 -9.32 16.97 7.72
C HIS A 21 -8.55 17.58 6.54
N GLU A 22 -8.23 16.76 5.54
CA GLU A 22 -7.58 17.18 4.29
C GLU A 22 -8.51 16.91 3.11
N ALA A 23 -9.12 17.98 2.60
CA ALA A 23 -10.14 17.89 1.55
C ALA A 23 -9.57 17.59 0.15
N HIS A 24 -8.27 17.75 -0.06
CA HIS A 24 -7.61 17.52 -1.34
C HIS A 24 -7.03 16.11 -1.49
N CYS A 25 -7.23 15.26 -0.50
CA CYS A 25 -6.88 13.85 -0.55
C CYS A 25 -8.04 13.00 -1.06
N GLY A 26 -7.71 11.84 -1.60
CA GLY A 26 -8.71 10.89 -2.09
C GLY A 26 -8.37 9.46 -1.75
N VAL A 27 -9.38 8.62 -1.68
CA VAL A 27 -9.25 7.18 -1.48
C VAL A 27 -9.45 6.47 -2.80
N LEU A 28 -8.56 5.54 -3.13
CA LEU A 28 -8.62 4.77 -4.35
C LEU A 28 -8.35 3.28 -4.12
N HIS A 29 -8.71 2.47 -5.08
CA HIS A 29 -8.38 1.05 -5.08
C HIS A 29 -7.09 0.83 -5.90
N PRO A 30 -5.93 0.55 -5.27
CA PRO A 30 -4.63 0.53 -5.95
C PRO A 30 -4.58 -0.44 -7.13
N ALA A 31 -5.10 -1.66 -6.96
CA ALA A 31 -5.07 -2.65 -8.03
C ALA A 31 -5.97 -2.27 -9.23
N LYS A 32 -7.11 -1.60 -8.99
CA LYS A 32 -7.95 -1.08 -10.10
C LYS A 32 -7.24 0.05 -10.82
N LEU A 33 -6.55 0.94 -10.09
CA LEU A 33 -5.74 2.00 -10.69
C LEU A 33 -4.63 1.41 -11.56
N ALA A 34 -3.83 0.49 -11.02
CA ALA A 34 -2.73 -0.14 -11.75
C ALA A 34 -3.21 -0.83 -13.04
N ARG A 35 -4.31 -1.60 -12.95
CA ARG A 35 -4.92 -2.23 -14.15
C ARG A 35 -5.48 -1.21 -15.13
N GLY A 36 -6.03 -0.11 -14.63
CA GLY A 36 -6.51 1.00 -15.46
C GLY A 36 -5.37 1.64 -16.24
N LEU A 37 -4.28 1.96 -15.55
CA LEU A 37 -3.08 2.53 -16.16
C LEU A 37 -2.44 1.58 -17.18
N ALA A 38 -2.33 0.29 -16.89
CA ALA A 38 -1.83 -0.70 -17.85
C ALA A 38 -2.63 -0.70 -19.16
N ARG A 39 -3.97 -0.61 -19.07
CA ARG A 39 -4.82 -0.48 -20.28
C ARG A 39 -4.56 0.81 -21.05
N VAL A 40 -4.35 1.92 -20.36
CA VAL A 40 -4.03 3.21 -21.00
C VAL A 40 -2.68 3.14 -21.70
N VAL A 41 -1.68 2.62 -21.03
CA VAL A 41 -0.32 2.44 -21.57
C VAL A 41 -0.35 1.60 -22.85
N ASN A 42 -1.02 0.44 -22.83
CA ASN A 42 -1.16 -0.40 -24.03
C ASN A 42 -1.88 0.33 -25.18
N ARG A 43 -2.92 1.13 -24.88
CA ARG A 43 -3.64 1.91 -25.91
C ARG A 43 -2.81 3.05 -26.47
N SER A 44 -1.84 3.57 -25.75
CA SER A 44 -0.92 4.61 -26.20
C SER A 44 0.21 4.08 -27.10
N GLY A 45 0.23 2.78 -27.37
CA GLY A 45 1.21 2.14 -28.26
C GLY A 45 2.48 1.67 -27.54
N ALA A 46 2.56 1.79 -26.20
CA ALA A 46 3.65 1.21 -25.45
C ALA A 46 3.43 -0.28 -25.23
N GLU A 47 4.49 -1.06 -25.31
CA GLU A 47 4.46 -2.51 -25.08
C GLU A 47 4.69 -2.79 -23.60
N VAL A 48 3.87 -3.68 -23.01
CA VAL A 48 3.99 -4.12 -21.62
C VAL A 48 4.26 -5.63 -21.61
N PHE A 49 5.42 -6.01 -21.09
CA PHE A 49 5.83 -7.40 -20.98
C PHE A 49 5.74 -7.87 -19.53
N GLU A 50 4.76 -8.70 -19.22
CA GLU A 50 4.64 -9.38 -17.94
C GLU A 50 5.51 -10.65 -17.88
N ARG A 51 5.85 -11.09 -16.66
CA ARG A 51 6.69 -12.29 -16.42
C ARG A 51 8.00 -12.24 -17.18
N SER A 52 8.59 -11.06 -17.22
CA SER A 52 9.83 -10.76 -17.93
C SER A 52 10.84 -10.19 -16.95
N ASP A 53 11.31 -11.04 -16.03
CA ASP A 53 12.28 -10.65 -15.01
C ASP A 53 13.57 -10.18 -15.67
N VAL A 54 14.04 -8.99 -15.28
CA VAL A 54 15.27 -8.42 -15.80
C VAL A 54 16.46 -9.09 -15.10
N ALA A 55 17.28 -9.80 -15.89
CA ALA A 55 18.46 -10.49 -15.40
C ALA A 55 19.70 -9.60 -15.39
N ALA A 56 19.83 -8.69 -16.37
CA ALA A 56 20.95 -7.75 -16.47
C ALA A 56 20.54 -6.46 -17.18
N ILE A 57 21.23 -5.39 -16.86
CA ILE A 57 21.16 -4.10 -17.57
C ILE A 57 22.60 -3.64 -17.76
N GLU A 58 23.02 -3.48 -19.02
CA GLU A 58 24.40 -3.21 -19.40
C GLU A 58 24.45 -2.12 -20.47
N GLU A 59 25.50 -1.33 -20.48
CA GLU A 59 25.77 -0.41 -21.58
C GLU A 59 26.52 -1.15 -22.70
N VAL A 60 25.94 -1.15 -23.89
CA VAL A 60 26.50 -1.80 -25.08
C VAL A 60 26.44 -0.83 -26.25
N ALA A 61 27.59 -0.46 -26.77
CA ALA A 61 27.71 0.45 -27.94
C ALA A 61 26.93 1.78 -27.80
N GLY A 62 26.95 2.36 -26.61
CA GLY A 62 26.28 3.62 -26.30
C GLY A 62 24.76 3.53 -26.13
N ARG A 63 24.22 2.32 -26.07
CA ARG A 63 22.83 2.05 -25.74
C ARG A 63 22.73 1.16 -24.51
N ILE A 64 21.59 1.13 -23.87
CA ILE A 64 21.37 0.31 -22.69
C ILE A 64 20.65 -0.98 -23.12
N ARG A 65 21.31 -2.12 -22.88
CA ARG A 65 20.75 -3.44 -23.11
C ARG A 65 20.14 -4.00 -21.84
N ILE A 66 18.86 -4.36 -21.93
CA ILE A 66 18.11 -5.06 -20.89
C ILE A 66 17.97 -6.51 -21.30
N THR A 67 18.46 -7.44 -20.47
CA THR A 67 18.40 -8.87 -20.73
C THR A 67 17.35 -9.53 -19.85
N THR A 68 16.49 -10.35 -20.45
CA THR A 68 15.52 -11.21 -19.79
C THR A 68 15.71 -12.66 -20.25
N PRO A 69 15.13 -13.66 -19.56
CA PRO A 69 15.18 -15.06 -20.02
C PRO A 69 14.53 -15.30 -21.39
N ARG A 70 13.73 -14.37 -21.89
CA ARG A 70 12.98 -14.50 -23.15
C ARG A 70 13.49 -13.64 -24.30
N GLY A 71 14.45 -12.77 -24.03
CA GLY A 71 14.99 -11.88 -25.05
C GLY A 71 15.65 -10.65 -24.46
N THR A 72 16.05 -9.75 -25.33
CA THR A 72 16.74 -8.50 -25.00
C THR A 72 15.98 -7.30 -25.55
N VAL A 73 16.13 -6.16 -24.88
CA VAL A 73 15.65 -4.85 -25.35
C VAL A 73 16.83 -3.88 -25.31
N ASP A 74 17.08 -3.21 -26.43
CA ASP A 74 18.07 -2.13 -26.50
C ASP A 74 17.33 -0.78 -26.47
N ALA A 75 17.66 0.08 -25.52
CA ALA A 75 17.03 1.38 -25.30
C ALA A 75 18.05 2.50 -25.15
N ASP A 76 17.68 3.71 -25.49
CA ASP A 76 18.52 4.89 -25.27
C ASP A 76 18.47 5.36 -23.81
N GLN A 77 17.34 5.10 -23.11
CA GLN A 77 17.14 5.45 -21.72
C GLN A 77 16.34 4.36 -21.00
N VAL A 78 16.62 4.17 -19.73
CA VAL A 78 15.94 3.21 -18.85
C VAL A 78 15.49 3.89 -17.57
N VAL A 79 14.24 3.66 -17.17
CA VAL A 79 13.69 4.11 -15.89
C VAL A 79 13.52 2.89 -14.99
N LEU A 80 14.22 2.90 -13.85
CA LEU A 80 14.09 1.87 -12.81
C LEU A 80 12.96 2.23 -11.85
N ALA A 81 11.78 1.69 -12.07
CA ALA A 81 10.58 1.90 -11.27
C ALA A 81 10.18 0.64 -10.49
N THR A 82 11.15 -0.05 -9.91
CA THR A 82 11.01 -1.39 -9.31
C THR A 82 10.60 -1.39 -7.85
N ASN A 83 10.23 -0.22 -7.28
CA ASN A 83 9.77 -0.05 -5.90
C ASN A 83 10.72 -0.74 -4.89
N ALA A 84 10.20 -1.53 -3.98
CA ALA A 84 10.99 -2.22 -2.94
C ALA A 84 12.05 -3.17 -3.53
N TRP A 85 11.79 -3.79 -4.69
CA TRP A 85 12.75 -4.65 -5.38
C TRP A 85 13.96 -3.90 -5.92
N ALA A 86 13.94 -2.56 -5.92
CA ALA A 86 15.13 -1.77 -6.22
C ALA A 86 16.32 -2.15 -5.33
N SER A 87 16.08 -2.57 -4.08
CA SER A 87 17.12 -3.03 -3.16
C SER A 87 17.90 -4.27 -3.65
N GLU A 88 17.33 -5.04 -4.57
CA GLU A 88 17.95 -6.22 -5.16
C GLU A 88 18.82 -5.89 -6.38
N THR A 89 18.70 -4.67 -6.92
CA THR A 89 19.53 -4.19 -8.03
C THR A 89 20.87 -3.67 -7.52
N GLU A 90 21.92 -3.73 -8.33
CA GLU A 90 23.23 -3.22 -7.96
C GLU A 90 23.27 -1.70 -7.70
N TRP A 91 22.43 -0.93 -8.42
CA TRP A 91 22.35 0.54 -8.28
C TRP A 91 21.75 1.02 -6.97
N PHE A 92 20.86 0.21 -6.35
CA PHE A 92 20.08 0.61 -5.18
C PHE A 92 20.28 -0.30 -3.96
N ARG A 93 21.09 -1.34 -4.05
CA ARG A 93 21.31 -2.33 -2.98
C ARG A 93 21.61 -1.74 -1.60
N HIS A 94 22.28 -0.60 -1.55
CA HIS A 94 22.65 0.07 -0.30
C HIS A 94 21.94 1.42 -0.11
N LYS A 95 20.95 1.73 -0.91
CA LYS A 95 20.23 3.01 -0.90
C LYS A 95 18.75 2.86 -0.52
N VAL A 96 18.20 1.66 -0.62
CA VAL A 96 16.80 1.36 -0.36
C VAL A 96 16.69 0.23 0.65
N VAL A 97 15.86 0.42 1.66
CA VAL A 97 15.56 -0.60 2.67
C VAL A 97 14.06 -0.92 2.61
N PRO A 98 13.67 -2.12 2.17
CA PRO A 98 12.28 -2.55 2.18
C PRO A 98 11.74 -2.66 3.60
N LEU A 99 10.62 -2.01 3.85
CA LEU A 99 9.88 -2.08 5.09
C LEU A 99 8.55 -2.77 4.83
N TYR A 100 8.29 -3.88 5.53
CA TYR A 100 7.01 -4.57 5.46
C TYR A 100 6.01 -3.95 6.42
N THR A 101 4.86 -3.58 5.91
CA THR A 101 3.65 -3.30 6.68
C THR A 101 2.56 -4.29 6.26
N TYR A 102 1.62 -4.56 7.16
CA TYR A 102 0.59 -5.55 6.92
C TYR A 102 -0.78 -4.93 6.93
N ILE A 103 -1.70 -5.58 6.23
CA ILE A 103 -3.08 -5.16 6.10
C ILE A 103 -3.96 -6.34 6.48
N ALA A 104 -4.95 -6.08 7.32
CA ALA A 104 -6.09 -6.95 7.56
C ALA A 104 -7.34 -6.33 6.89
N MET A 105 -8.34 -7.15 6.64
CA MET A 105 -9.61 -6.70 6.10
C MET A 105 -10.73 -7.44 6.82
N THR A 106 -11.80 -6.72 7.18
CA THR A 106 -12.98 -7.33 7.78
C THR A 106 -13.79 -8.12 6.77
N GLU A 107 -14.70 -8.95 7.22
CA GLU A 107 -15.86 -9.32 6.43
C GLU A 107 -16.70 -8.07 6.11
N PRO A 108 -17.62 -8.12 5.15
CA PRO A 108 -18.58 -7.03 4.95
C PRO A 108 -19.35 -6.77 6.24
N LEU A 109 -19.42 -5.51 6.64
CA LEU A 109 -20.14 -5.11 7.85
C LEU A 109 -21.61 -4.90 7.56
N SER A 110 -22.45 -5.17 8.56
CA SER A 110 -23.89 -4.91 8.48
C SER A 110 -24.20 -3.40 8.56
N ALA A 111 -25.41 -3.02 8.19
CA ALA A 111 -25.87 -1.63 8.31
C ALA A 111 -25.76 -1.14 9.76
N GLU A 112 -26.17 -1.97 10.73
CA GLU A 112 -26.14 -1.66 12.15
C GLU A 112 -24.70 -1.40 12.65
N GLN A 113 -23.71 -2.16 12.13
CA GLN A 113 -22.30 -1.94 12.47
C GLN A 113 -21.79 -0.63 11.89
N TRP A 114 -22.19 -0.28 10.66
CA TRP A 114 -21.82 1.01 10.07
C TRP A 114 -22.46 2.18 10.80
N ASP A 115 -23.73 2.07 11.16
CA ASP A 115 -24.46 3.09 11.94
C ASP A 115 -23.79 3.31 13.32
N ALA A 116 -23.38 2.24 13.99
CA ALA A 116 -22.67 2.32 15.27
C ALA A 116 -21.31 3.01 15.15
N MET A 117 -20.62 2.86 14.02
CA MET A 117 -19.34 3.54 13.73
C MET A 117 -19.55 5.01 13.35
N GLY A 118 -20.72 5.43 12.89
CA GLY A 118 -21.00 6.79 12.43
C GLY A 118 -20.06 7.28 11.33
N TRP A 119 -19.56 6.38 10.51
CA TRP A 119 -18.58 6.71 9.48
C TRP A 119 -19.22 6.78 8.10
N ASP A 120 -19.85 7.91 7.80
CA ASP A 120 -20.63 8.13 6.58
C ASP A 120 -19.81 8.73 5.44
N SER A 121 -18.77 9.46 5.76
CA SER A 121 -18.00 10.28 4.80
C SER A 121 -17.17 9.51 3.80
N HIS A 122 -16.97 8.20 3.93
CA HIS A 122 -16.04 7.42 3.12
C HIS A 122 -14.59 7.95 3.09
N CYS A 123 -14.21 8.86 3.98
CA CYS A 123 -12.85 9.34 4.07
C CYS A 123 -11.87 8.20 4.40
N GLY A 124 -10.64 8.33 3.96
CA GLY A 124 -9.54 7.53 4.49
C GLY A 124 -9.08 8.12 5.80
N VAL A 125 -8.73 7.30 6.77
CA VAL A 125 -8.26 7.75 8.08
C VAL A 125 -6.84 7.24 8.31
N GLU A 126 -6.03 8.11 8.90
CA GLU A 126 -4.68 7.79 9.37
C GLU A 126 -4.52 8.31 10.79
N ASP A 127 -4.08 7.46 11.72
CA ASP A 127 -3.80 7.89 13.10
C ASP A 127 -2.33 8.38 13.24
N LYS A 128 -2.03 9.09 14.34
CA LYS A 128 -0.72 9.72 14.57
C LYS A 128 0.20 8.90 15.48
N ARG A 129 0.12 7.57 15.44
CA ARG A 129 1.09 6.68 16.11
C ARG A 129 2.42 6.68 15.39
N ASN A 130 3.51 6.26 16.04
CA ASN A 130 4.83 6.17 15.40
C ASN A 130 4.83 5.24 14.18
N TYR A 131 4.11 4.13 14.27
CA TYR A 131 3.73 3.30 13.13
C TYR A 131 2.22 3.45 12.96
N VAL A 132 1.85 4.36 12.06
CA VAL A 132 0.47 4.77 11.83
C VAL A 132 -0.41 3.58 11.45
N HIS A 133 -1.67 3.59 11.93
CA HIS A 133 -2.71 2.82 11.28
C HIS A 133 -3.33 3.69 10.21
N TYR A 134 -3.54 3.09 9.05
CA TYR A 134 -4.26 3.69 7.94
C TYR A 134 -5.39 2.76 7.53
N TYR A 135 -6.56 3.31 7.35
CA TYR A 135 -7.73 2.49 7.06
C TYR A 135 -8.77 3.25 6.26
N ARG A 136 -9.58 2.49 5.62
CA ARG A 136 -10.64 3.01 4.77
C ARG A 136 -11.78 2.02 4.62
N ARG A 137 -12.94 2.54 4.33
CA ARG A 137 -14.08 1.77 3.87
C ARG A 137 -13.85 1.30 2.41
N THR A 138 -14.25 0.08 2.10
CA THR A 138 -14.29 -0.44 0.72
C THR A 138 -15.69 -0.33 0.15
N LEU A 139 -15.82 -0.38 -1.18
CA LEU A 139 -17.13 -0.28 -1.85
C LEU A 139 -18.07 -1.46 -1.55
N ASP A 140 -17.52 -2.59 -1.15
CA ASP A 140 -18.27 -3.80 -0.77
C ASP A 140 -18.51 -3.88 0.76
N GLY A 141 -18.37 -2.77 1.46
CA GLY A 141 -18.74 -2.63 2.87
C GLY A 141 -17.80 -3.27 3.88
N ARG A 142 -16.49 -3.36 3.55
CA ARG A 142 -15.44 -3.84 4.46
C ARG A 142 -14.61 -2.68 4.98
N ILE A 143 -13.89 -2.89 6.06
CA ILE A 143 -12.80 -2.01 6.49
C ILE A 143 -11.48 -2.67 6.11
N LEU A 144 -10.67 -1.95 5.32
CA LEU A 144 -9.26 -2.26 5.13
C LEU A 144 -8.50 -1.57 6.25
N TRP A 145 -7.79 -2.35 7.09
CA TRP A 145 -7.07 -1.90 8.26
C TRP A 145 -5.59 -2.24 8.12
N GLY A 146 -4.77 -1.25 7.92
CA GLY A 146 -3.33 -1.42 7.71
C GLY A 146 -2.49 -0.69 8.75
N GLY A 147 -1.19 -0.96 8.74
CA GLY A 147 -0.23 -0.28 9.61
C GLY A 147 0.37 -1.22 10.66
N SER A 148 0.46 -0.75 11.91
CA SER A 148 1.17 -1.43 12.99
C SER A 148 2.71 -1.41 12.79
N ASP A 149 3.44 -2.28 13.49
CA ASP A 149 4.90 -2.31 13.43
C ASP A 149 5.42 -2.61 12.02
N GLY A 150 6.33 -1.77 11.53
CA GLY A 150 7.07 -2.06 10.32
C GLY A 150 8.19 -3.06 10.57
N ILE A 151 8.36 -4.04 9.67
CA ILE A 151 9.42 -5.04 9.79
C ILE A 151 10.43 -4.90 8.67
N ILE A 152 11.70 -4.80 9.05
CA ILE A 152 12.83 -4.92 8.13
C ILE A 152 13.41 -6.32 8.28
N HIS A 153 13.34 -7.13 7.24
CA HIS A 153 13.94 -8.44 7.24
C HIS A 153 15.45 -8.37 7.03
N HIS A 154 16.17 -9.37 7.51
CA HIS A 154 17.63 -9.41 7.42
C HIS A 154 18.11 -9.15 5.98
N ARG A 155 19.02 -8.17 5.84
CA ARG A 155 19.55 -7.68 4.56
C ARG A 155 18.48 -7.15 3.59
N GLY A 156 17.33 -6.67 4.08
CA GLY A 156 16.27 -6.13 3.24
C GLY A 156 15.62 -7.17 2.32
N ARG A 157 15.64 -8.45 2.68
CA ARG A 157 15.09 -9.52 1.80
C ARG A 157 13.59 -9.40 1.62
N ILE A 158 13.18 -9.47 0.36
CA ILE A 158 11.79 -9.62 -0.05
C ILE A 158 11.55 -11.10 -0.39
N ALA A 159 10.54 -11.73 0.25
CA ALA A 159 10.22 -13.13 -0.02
C ALA A 159 8.77 -13.46 0.36
N PRO A 160 8.09 -14.39 -0.34
CA PRO A 160 6.69 -14.75 -0.07
C PRO A 160 6.42 -15.21 1.36
N ARG A 161 7.40 -15.82 2.04
CA ARG A 161 7.27 -16.19 3.47
C ARG A 161 7.10 -14.98 4.39
N HIS A 162 7.43 -13.78 3.94
CA HIS A 162 7.29 -12.54 4.69
C HIS A 162 5.93 -11.87 4.49
N ASP A 163 5.11 -12.35 3.53
CA ASP A 163 3.80 -11.75 3.21
C ASP A 163 2.77 -11.99 4.31
N ARG A 164 3.05 -12.89 5.25
CA ARG A 164 2.20 -13.15 6.41
C ARG A 164 3.03 -13.15 7.69
N ASN A 165 2.51 -12.46 8.70
CA ASN A 165 3.10 -12.44 10.04
C ASN A 165 1.98 -12.52 11.07
N GLY A 166 1.83 -13.70 11.72
CA GLY A 166 0.75 -13.96 12.67
C GLY A 166 0.76 -13.01 13.87
N ARG A 167 1.95 -12.63 14.37
CA ARG A 167 2.08 -11.68 15.49
C ARG A 167 1.54 -10.29 15.09
N ILE A 168 1.92 -9.81 13.93
CA ILE A 168 1.45 -8.50 13.44
C ILE A 168 -0.05 -8.52 13.15
N LEU A 169 -0.54 -9.59 12.51
CA LEU A 169 -1.98 -9.73 12.24
C LEU A 169 -2.79 -9.77 13.55
N ALA A 170 -2.32 -10.47 14.58
CA ALA A 170 -2.96 -10.48 15.89
C ALA A 170 -2.94 -9.07 16.54
N HIS A 171 -1.83 -8.33 16.39
CA HIS A 171 -1.75 -6.94 16.86
C HIS A 171 -2.71 -6.02 16.10
N LEU A 172 -2.79 -6.15 14.77
CA LEU A 172 -3.77 -5.40 13.96
C LEU A 172 -5.20 -5.68 14.40
N THR A 173 -5.56 -6.94 14.64
CA THR A 173 -6.88 -7.32 15.16
C THR A 173 -7.15 -6.68 16.52
N SER A 174 -6.19 -6.75 17.44
CA SER A 174 -6.33 -6.13 18.77
C SER A 174 -6.50 -4.61 18.70
N THR A 175 -5.74 -3.93 17.84
CA THR A 175 -5.84 -2.47 17.67
C THR A 175 -7.13 -2.09 16.98
N PHE A 176 -7.63 -2.89 16.03
CA PHE A 176 -8.92 -2.70 15.39
C PHE A 176 -10.05 -2.70 16.43
N HIS A 177 -10.15 -3.73 17.27
CA HIS A 177 -11.20 -3.80 18.32
C HIS A 177 -11.08 -2.72 19.40
N ARG A 178 -9.90 -2.15 19.61
CA ARG A 178 -9.76 -0.97 20.51
C ARG A 178 -10.24 0.32 19.84
N THR A 179 -10.11 0.40 18.54
CA THR A 179 -10.56 1.56 17.75
C THR A 179 -12.05 1.49 17.49
N PHE A 180 -12.58 0.31 17.25
CA PHE A 180 -13.99 0.01 16.99
C PHE A 180 -14.46 -1.11 17.93
N PRO A 181 -14.86 -0.78 19.16
CA PRO A 181 -15.25 -1.79 20.16
C PRO A 181 -16.69 -2.29 20.00
N GLN A 182 -17.51 -1.64 19.19
CA GLN A 182 -18.91 -2.00 18.87
C GLN A 182 -19.05 -3.21 17.95
#